data_c5219fc781fba3f872727d87a818ff94
#
_entry.id   c5219fc781fba3f872727d87a818ff94
#
_cell.length_a   1.000
_cell.length_b   1.000
_cell.length_c   1.000
_cell.angle_alpha   90.00
_cell.angle_beta   90.00
_cell.angle_gamma   90.00
#
_symmetry.space_group_name_H-M   'P 1'
#
loop_
_entity.id
_entity.type
_entity.pdbx_description
1 polymer ?
#
loop_
_entity_poly.entity_id
_entity_poly.type
_entity_poly.pdbx_seq_one_letter_code
_entity_poly.pdbx_strand_id
1 'polypeptide(L)'
;MKKRNIVYYLLLILIMAVLMGCGYTQEEKAEMKRYEKQGRENAENYIKAKYGIDAKVRELNCEKYNSGPVPDFFPSPTGNVFIRMNYQGEDFSVFISGERENTEGIDNYQFQEIVTAFSQELDEITGFHEESVFVSYGEYETVNDEKNGMIRIFYDG
;
A
#
# COMPACT_ATOMS: atom_id res chain seq x y z
N MET A 1 -10.48 -55.82 1.69
CA MET A 1 -9.41 -54.79 1.75
C MET A 1 -9.39 -53.82 0.54
N LYS A 2 -9.82 -54.18 -0.68
CA LYS A 2 -9.75 -53.30 -1.84
C LYS A 2 -10.63 -52.02 -1.83
N LYS A 3 -11.85 -52.09 -1.24
CA LYS A 3 -12.78 -50.90 -1.26
C LYS A 3 -12.27 -49.71 -0.39
N ARG A 4 -11.59 -49.98 0.71
CA ARG A 4 -11.07 -48.93 1.60
C ARG A 4 -9.97 -48.08 0.91
N ASN A 5 -9.11 -48.71 0.13
CA ASN A 5 -8.04 -48.02 -0.59
C ASN A 5 -8.57 -47.11 -1.71
N ILE A 6 -9.66 -47.54 -2.36
CA ILE A 6 -10.32 -46.72 -3.40
C ILE A 6 -10.88 -45.43 -2.83
N VAL A 7 -11.47 -45.47 -1.63
CA VAL A 7 -12.00 -44.28 -0.92
C VAL A 7 -10.86 -43.31 -0.58
N TYR A 8 -9.71 -43.81 -0.11
CA TYR A 8 -8.54 -42.95 0.15
C TYR A 8 -7.98 -42.30 -1.12
N TYR A 9 -7.92 -43.02 -2.24
CA TYR A 9 -7.47 -42.45 -3.52
C TYR A 9 -8.45 -41.39 -4.04
N LEU A 10 -9.76 -41.62 -3.93
CA LEU A 10 -10.77 -40.63 -4.30
C LEU A 10 -10.70 -39.37 -3.43
N LEU A 11 -10.49 -39.55 -2.11
CA LEU A 11 -10.32 -38.43 -1.18
C LEU A 11 -9.05 -37.64 -1.52
N LEU A 12 -7.95 -38.31 -1.82
CA LEU A 12 -6.69 -37.68 -2.20
C LEU A 12 -6.81 -36.89 -3.50
N ILE A 13 -7.50 -37.45 -4.51
CA ILE A 13 -7.78 -36.76 -5.77
C ILE A 13 -8.67 -35.53 -5.54
N LEU A 14 -9.68 -35.64 -4.68
CA LEU A 14 -10.55 -34.51 -4.32
C LEU A 14 -9.77 -33.40 -3.64
N ILE A 15 -8.90 -33.73 -2.69
CA ILE A 15 -8.03 -32.76 -2.00
C ILE A 15 -7.07 -32.09 -3.01
N MET A 16 -6.46 -32.87 -3.91
CA MET A 16 -5.59 -32.35 -4.96
C MET A 16 -6.34 -31.42 -5.92
N ALA A 17 -7.58 -31.76 -6.31
CA ALA A 17 -8.41 -30.94 -7.17
C ALA A 17 -8.80 -29.60 -6.48
N VAL A 18 -9.10 -29.62 -5.18
CA VAL A 18 -9.35 -28.41 -4.39
C VAL A 18 -8.09 -27.55 -4.28
N LEU A 19 -6.93 -28.16 -4.04
CA LEU A 19 -5.65 -27.43 -3.93
C LEU A 19 -5.19 -26.84 -5.28
N MET A 20 -5.50 -27.51 -6.41
CA MET A 20 -5.18 -26.98 -7.74
C MET A 20 -6.15 -25.88 -8.20
N GLY A 21 -7.39 -25.85 -7.69
CA GLY A 21 -8.39 -24.83 -8.00
C GLY A 21 -8.25 -23.54 -7.20
N CYS A 22 -7.47 -23.56 -6.11
CA CYS A 22 -7.29 -22.40 -5.24
C CYS A 22 -6.07 -21.58 -5.68
N GLY A 23 -6.27 -20.51 -6.43
CA GLY A 23 -5.21 -19.58 -6.82
C GLY A 23 -5.74 -18.51 -7.75
N TYR A 24 -5.01 -17.40 -7.87
CA TYR A 24 -5.30 -16.39 -8.88
C TYR A 24 -5.30 -17.00 -10.27
N THR A 25 -6.25 -16.61 -11.08
CA THR A 25 -6.31 -16.96 -12.50
C THR A 25 -5.09 -16.40 -13.25
N GLN A 26 -4.83 -16.90 -14.45
CA GLN A 26 -3.75 -16.35 -15.27
C GLN A 26 -4.04 -14.90 -15.68
N GLU A 27 -5.31 -14.56 -15.86
CA GLU A 27 -5.77 -13.23 -16.20
C GLU A 27 -5.51 -12.24 -15.03
N GLU A 28 -5.93 -12.57 -13.81
CA GLU A 28 -5.65 -11.76 -12.61
C GLU A 28 -4.16 -11.58 -12.36
N LYS A 29 -3.36 -12.62 -12.57
CA LYS A 29 -1.89 -12.52 -12.47
C LYS A 29 -1.29 -11.59 -13.52
N ALA A 30 -1.81 -11.63 -14.74
CA ALA A 30 -1.37 -10.74 -15.81
C ALA A 30 -1.78 -9.28 -15.52
N GLU A 31 -2.98 -9.10 -14.98
CA GLU A 31 -3.49 -7.79 -14.57
C GLU A 31 -2.67 -7.18 -13.43
N MET A 32 -2.41 -7.94 -12.36
CA MET A 32 -1.54 -7.49 -11.27
C MET A 32 -0.16 -7.06 -11.77
N LYS A 33 0.46 -7.84 -12.68
CA LYS A 33 1.76 -7.46 -13.28
C LYS A 33 1.69 -6.18 -14.11
N ARG A 34 0.55 -5.94 -14.78
CA ARG A 34 0.32 -4.69 -15.52
C ARG A 34 0.24 -3.51 -14.56
N TYR A 35 -0.54 -3.62 -13.47
CA TYR A 35 -0.65 -2.60 -12.42
C TYR A 35 0.69 -2.33 -11.76
N GLU A 36 1.44 -3.37 -11.45
CA GLU A 36 2.78 -3.25 -10.87
C GLU A 36 3.74 -2.50 -11.80
N LYS A 37 3.73 -2.82 -13.08
CA LYS A 37 4.58 -2.14 -14.06
C LYS A 37 4.20 -0.66 -14.18
N GLN A 38 2.91 -0.37 -14.39
CA GLN A 38 2.43 1.00 -14.54
C GLN A 38 2.60 1.81 -13.25
N GLY A 39 2.30 1.21 -12.10
CA GLY A 39 2.48 1.85 -10.79
C GLY A 39 3.94 2.22 -10.52
N ARG A 40 4.89 1.36 -10.92
CA ARG A 40 6.33 1.69 -10.85
C ARG A 40 6.68 2.93 -11.66
N GLU A 41 6.27 2.97 -12.92
CA GLU A 41 6.54 4.09 -13.82
C GLU A 41 5.88 5.38 -13.29
N ASN A 42 4.65 5.29 -12.82
CA ASN A 42 3.94 6.41 -12.21
C ASN A 42 4.65 6.93 -10.95
N ALA A 43 5.08 6.04 -10.04
CA ALA A 43 5.74 6.45 -8.82
C ALA A 43 7.09 7.12 -9.06
N GLU A 44 7.90 6.57 -9.98
CA GLU A 44 9.17 7.18 -10.36
C GLU A 44 8.97 8.57 -10.95
N ASN A 45 7.98 8.74 -11.85
CA ASN A 45 7.64 10.01 -12.44
C ASN A 45 7.08 11.01 -11.41
N TYR A 46 6.17 10.55 -10.54
CA TYR A 46 5.57 11.37 -9.49
C TYR A 46 6.61 11.92 -8.53
N ILE A 47 7.49 11.07 -7.99
CA ILE A 47 8.54 11.48 -7.06
C ILE A 47 9.55 12.40 -7.75
N LYS A 48 9.91 12.11 -8.98
CA LYS A 48 10.80 12.99 -9.76
C LYS A 48 10.17 14.34 -10.04
N ALA A 49 8.90 14.38 -10.40
CA ALA A 49 8.19 15.64 -10.66
C ALA A 49 8.00 16.47 -9.39
N LYS A 50 7.70 15.82 -8.25
CA LYS A 50 7.38 16.49 -6.99
C LYS A 50 8.63 16.99 -6.26
N TYR A 51 9.69 16.18 -6.21
CA TYR A 51 10.88 16.44 -5.41
C TYR A 51 12.17 16.62 -6.21
N GLY A 52 12.16 16.34 -7.53
CA GLY A 52 13.35 16.43 -8.37
C GLY A 52 14.39 15.33 -8.12
N ILE A 53 14.03 14.24 -7.45
CA ILE A 53 14.93 13.15 -7.08
C ILE A 53 14.68 11.89 -7.92
N ASP A 54 15.75 11.12 -8.14
CA ASP A 54 15.67 9.81 -8.81
C ASP A 54 15.75 8.70 -7.75
N ALA A 55 14.61 8.39 -7.13
CA ALA A 55 14.50 7.34 -6.13
C ALA A 55 14.39 5.95 -6.78
N LYS A 56 14.91 4.91 -6.08
CA LYS A 56 14.90 3.53 -6.58
C LYS A 56 13.79 2.71 -5.93
N VAL A 57 13.03 2.00 -6.72
CA VAL A 57 12.04 1.04 -6.23
C VAL A 57 12.75 -0.16 -5.58
N ARG A 58 12.42 -0.44 -4.33
CA ARG A 58 12.90 -1.59 -3.54
C ARG A 58 11.91 -2.73 -3.53
N GLU A 59 10.65 -2.41 -3.27
CA GLU A 59 9.59 -3.38 -3.14
C GLU A 59 8.31 -2.81 -3.76
N LEU A 60 7.44 -3.68 -4.24
CA LEU A 60 6.23 -3.28 -4.92
C LEU A 60 5.16 -4.36 -4.73
N ASN A 61 3.96 -3.95 -4.33
CA ASN A 61 2.84 -4.84 -4.08
C ASN A 61 1.53 -4.21 -4.56
N CYS A 62 0.75 -4.95 -5.36
CA CYS A 62 -0.60 -4.54 -5.68
C CYS A 62 -1.48 -4.56 -4.42
N GLU A 63 -2.27 -3.52 -4.24
CA GLU A 63 -3.35 -3.50 -3.26
C GLU A 63 -4.43 -4.52 -3.66
N LYS A 64 -4.98 -5.19 -2.66
CA LYS A 64 -6.02 -6.20 -2.84
C LYS A 64 -7.19 -5.89 -1.93
N TYR A 65 -8.38 -5.97 -2.48
CA TYR A 65 -9.62 -5.69 -1.77
C TYR A 65 -10.36 -6.98 -1.42
N ASN A 66 -10.75 -7.09 -0.16
CA ASN A 66 -11.60 -8.16 0.33
C ASN A 66 -13.05 -7.67 0.39
N SER A 67 -13.92 -8.20 -0.46
CA SER A 67 -15.27 -7.69 -0.68
C SER A 67 -16.32 -8.17 0.33
N GLY A 68 -15.96 -9.02 1.29
CA GLY A 68 -16.92 -9.65 2.17
C GLY A 68 -16.56 -9.70 3.65
N PRO A 69 -17.52 -10.05 4.52
CA PRO A 69 -17.29 -10.26 5.96
C PRO A 69 -16.47 -11.53 6.24
N VAL A 70 -16.30 -12.41 5.26
CA VAL A 70 -15.45 -13.59 5.32
C VAL A 70 -14.16 -13.28 4.56
N PRO A 71 -12.98 -13.54 5.13
CA PRO A 71 -11.72 -13.33 4.43
C PRO A 71 -11.69 -14.08 3.10
N ASP A 72 -11.49 -13.34 2.01
CA ASP A 72 -11.24 -13.93 0.71
C ASP A 72 -9.82 -14.51 0.69
N PHE A 73 -9.69 -15.78 0.31
CA PHE A 73 -8.35 -16.37 0.15
C PHE A 73 -7.58 -15.76 -1.02
N PHE A 74 -8.28 -15.18 -1.99
CA PHE A 74 -7.73 -14.55 -3.20
C PHE A 74 -8.46 -13.25 -3.50
N PRO A 75 -8.22 -12.18 -2.69
CA PRO A 75 -8.88 -10.90 -2.89
C PRO A 75 -8.47 -10.26 -4.21
N SER A 76 -9.42 -9.63 -4.90
CA SER A 76 -9.20 -8.99 -6.19
C SER A 76 -8.26 -7.79 -6.10
N PRO A 77 -7.41 -7.54 -7.09
CA PRO A 77 -6.58 -6.34 -7.13
C PRO A 77 -7.45 -5.10 -7.34
N THR A 78 -7.11 -4.00 -6.66
CA THR A 78 -7.83 -2.71 -6.77
C THR A 78 -7.32 -1.82 -7.89
N GLY A 79 -6.20 -2.18 -8.50
CA GLY A 79 -5.48 -1.32 -9.44
C GLY A 79 -4.49 -0.35 -8.78
N ASN A 80 -4.53 -0.22 -7.47
CA ASN A 80 -3.55 0.57 -6.71
C ASN A 80 -2.32 -0.26 -6.35
N VAL A 81 -1.20 0.43 -6.15
CA VAL A 81 0.09 -0.20 -5.87
C VAL A 81 0.77 0.49 -4.70
N PHE A 82 1.22 -0.30 -3.72
CA PHE A 82 2.13 0.14 -2.67
C PHE A 82 3.56 -0.08 -3.11
N ILE A 83 4.38 0.96 -3.05
CA ILE A 83 5.75 0.93 -3.52
C ILE A 83 6.66 1.46 -2.42
N ARG A 84 7.63 0.64 -1.99
CA ARG A 84 8.75 1.11 -1.17
C ARG A 84 9.85 1.60 -2.07
N MET A 85 10.25 2.84 -1.87
CA MET A 85 11.33 3.49 -2.61
C MET A 85 12.49 3.82 -1.67
N ASN A 86 13.67 4.01 -2.25
CA ASN A 86 14.87 4.42 -1.52
C ASN A 86 15.56 5.55 -2.25
N TYR A 87 15.93 6.58 -1.51
CA TYR A 87 16.77 7.66 -1.98
C TYR A 87 17.85 7.97 -0.93
N GLN A 88 19.12 7.93 -1.34
CA GLN A 88 20.30 8.21 -0.49
C GLN A 88 20.35 7.42 0.83
N GLY A 89 19.75 6.21 0.85
CA GLY A 89 19.73 5.35 2.04
C GLY A 89 18.46 5.48 2.89
N GLU A 90 17.61 6.47 2.62
CA GLU A 90 16.31 6.64 3.25
C GLU A 90 15.24 5.87 2.50
N ASP A 91 14.48 5.04 3.21
CA ASP A 91 13.34 4.32 2.67
C ASP A 91 12.04 5.08 2.95
N PHE A 92 11.20 5.19 1.93
CA PHE A 92 9.88 5.78 2.03
C PHE A 92 8.87 5.02 1.18
N SER A 93 7.59 5.28 1.37
CA SER A 93 6.51 4.58 0.69
C SER A 93 5.73 5.52 -0.22
N VAL A 94 5.29 5.00 -1.35
CA VAL A 94 4.38 5.67 -2.28
C VAL A 94 3.19 4.76 -2.51
N PHE A 95 1.99 5.31 -2.42
CA PHE A 95 0.74 4.68 -2.81
C PHE A 95 0.20 5.38 -4.05
N ILE A 96 0.00 4.64 -5.13
CA ILE A 96 -0.33 5.22 -6.44
C ILE A 96 -1.15 4.25 -7.29
N SER A 97 -1.95 4.78 -8.23
CA SER A 97 -2.69 3.94 -9.16
C SER A 97 -1.77 3.36 -10.25
N GLY A 98 -1.94 2.06 -10.50
CA GLY A 98 -1.36 1.33 -11.62
C GLY A 98 -2.33 1.12 -12.79
N GLU A 99 -3.56 1.64 -12.71
CA GLU A 99 -4.55 1.53 -13.80
C GLU A 99 -4.32 2.55 -14.93
N ARG A 100 -3.88 3.75 -14.57
CA ARG A 100 -3.76 4.91 -15.46
C ARG A 100 -2.32 5.41 -15.48
N GLU A 101 -1.96 6.04 -16.59
CA GLU A 101 -0.68 6.75 -16.71
C GLU A 101 -0.75 8.13 -16.03
N ASN A 102 0.41 8.62 -15.58
CA ASN A 102 0.59 9.98 -15.04
C ASN A 102 -0.38 10.32 -13.90
N THR A 103 -0.57 9.38 -12.96
CA THR A 103 -1.38 9.61 -11.77
C THR A 103 -0.56 10.28 -10.66
N GLU A 104 -1.24 11.09 -9.86
CA GLU A 104 -0.70 11.58 -8.60
C GLU A 104 -0.77 10.46 -7.55
N GLY A 105 0.18 10.46 -6.63
CA GLY A 105 0.27 9.49 -5.54
C GLY A 105 0.25 10.17 -4.18
N ILE A 106 0.21 9.35 -3.15
CA ILE A 106 0.44 9.73 -1.76
C ILE A 106 1.77 9.13 -1.35
N ASP A 107 2.63 9.93 -0.72
CA ASP A 107 3.94 9.48 -0.25
C ASP A 107 4.23 10.02 1.15
N ASN A 108 5.19 9.38 1.81
CA ASN A 108 5.71 9.82 3.12
C ASN A 108 7.19 10.21 3.06
N TYR A 109 7.69 10.61 1.89
CA TYR A 109 9.04 11.15 1.77
C TYR A 109 9.18 12.43 2.58
N GLN A 110 10.28 12.56 3.33
CA GLN A 110 10.53 13.64 4.30
C GLN A 110 9.51 13.74 5.44
N PHE A 111 8.64 12.76 5.63
CA PHE A 111 7.65 12.80 6.72
C PHE A 111 8.31 12.93 8.08
N GLN A 112 9.40 12.20 8.33
CA GLN A 112 10.13 12.25 9.60
C GLN A 112 10.80 13.60 9.83
N GLU A 113 11.34 14.25 8.80
CA GLU A 113 11.91 15.59 8.88
C GLU A 113 10.83 16.62 9.23
N ILE A 114 9.66 16.53 8.60
CA ILE A 114 8.51 17.39 8.88
C ILE A 114 8.04 17.21 10.32
N VAL A 115 7.90 15.98 10.80
CA VAL A 115 7.52 15.67 12.20
C VAL A 115 8.54 16.25 13.16
N THR A 116 9.83 16.06 12.89
CA THR A 116 10.90 16.58 13.76
C THR A 116 10.90 18.11 13.82
N ALA A 117 10.83 18.78 12.67
CA ALA A 117 10.78 20.23 12.61
C ALA A 117 9.54 20.79 13.31
N PHE A 118 8.40 20.14 13.16
CA PHE A 118 7.15 20.53 13.80
C PHE A 118 7.19 20.35 15.32
N SER A 119 7.77 19.24 15.79
CA SER A 119 7.96 18.99 17.23
C SER A 119 8.87 20.04 17.87
N GLN A 120 9.96 20.41 17.20
CA GLN A 120 10.86 21.46 17.68
C GLN A 120 10.16 22.82 17.80
N GLU A 121 9.37 23.20 16.80
CA GLU A 121 8.61 24.45 16.81
C GLU A 121 7.56 24.45 17.93
N LEU A 122 6.88 23.32 18.17
CA LEU A 122 5.94 23.18 19.29
C LEU A 122 6.62 23.31 20.64
N ASP A 123 7.77 22.69 20.83
CA ASP A 123 8.58 22.80 22.07
C ASP A 123 8.97 24.25 22.36
N GLU A 124 9.37 25.00 21.33
CA GLU A 124 9.71 26.41 21.47
C GLU A 124 8.49 27.28 21.86
N ILE A 125 7.31 26.98 21.29
CA ILE A 125 6.10 27.75 21.56
C ILE A 125 5.48 27.39 22.91
N THR A 126 5.44 26.11 23.26
CA THR A 126 4.74 25.62 24.46
C THR A 126 5.63 25.53 25.69
N GLY A 127 6.93 25.39 25.50
CA GLY A 127 7.90 25.10 26.56
C GLY A 127 7.80 23.69 27.16
N PHE A 128 7.03 22.81 26.51
CA PHE A 128 6.93 21.42 26.91
C PHE A 128 7.86 20.57 26.04
N HIS A 129 8.71 19.80 26.66
CA HIS A 129 9.56 18.81 26.00
C HIS A 129 8.85 17.46 26.04
N GLU A 130 8.24 17.07 24.96
CA GLU A 130 7.47 15.83 24.93
C GLU A 130 8.12 14.71 24.13
N GLU A 131 8.07 13.51 24.74
CA GLU A 131 8.55 12.28 24.11
C GLU A 131 7.58 11.71 23.05
N SER A 132 6.39 12.31 22.85
CA SER A 132 5.38 11.72 21.98
C SER A 132 4.50 12.73 21.23
N VAL A 133 5.05 13.36 20.20
CA VAL A 133 4.24 14.07 19.19
C VAL A 133 3.88 13.10 18.08
N PHE A 134 2.58 12.80 17.93
CA PHE A 134 2.08 12.00 16.85
C PHE A 134 1.51 12.90 15.75
N VAL A 135 2.11 12.86 14.57
CA VAL A 135 1.59 13.52 13.37
C VAL A 135 0.95 12.48 12.47
N SER A 136 -0.31 12.62 12.16
CA SER A 136 -0.97 11.80 11.17
C SER A 136 -1.51 12.67 10.03
N TYR A 137 -1.29 12.21 8.81
CA TYR A 137 -1.92 12.78 7.63
C TYR A 137 -3.18 12.00 7.30
N GLY A 138 -4.30 12.71 7.08
CA GLY A 138 -5.56 12.11 6.65
C GLY A 138 -6.22 12.96 5.57
N GLU A 139 -6.77 12.30 4.56
CA GLU A 139 -7.67 12.94 3.61
C GLU A 139 -9.11 12.79 4.12
N TYR A 140 -9.91 13.84 4.00
CA TYR A 140 -11.34 13.78 4.25
C TYR A 140 -12.09 14.47 3.12
N GLU A 141 -13.24 13.93 2.77
CA GLU A 141 -14.14 14.53 1.80
C GLU A 141 -15.06 15.54 2.52
N THR A 142 -15.16 16.73 1.96
CA THR A 142 -16.16 17.71 2.41
C THR A 142 -17.49 17.46 1.71
N VAL A 143 -18.56 18.10 2.22
CA VAL A 143 -19.92 18.03 1.65
C VAL A 143 -19.98 18.50 0.17
N ASN A 144 -18.91 19.11 -0.35
CA ASN A 144 -18.81 19.62 -1.71
C ASN A 144 -17.87 18.80 -2.60
N ASP A 145 -17.55 17.54 -2.25
CA ASP A 145 -16.59 16.67 -2.97
C ASP A 145 -15.16 17.26 -3.11
N GLU A 146 -14.82 18.27 -2.33
CA GLU A 146 -13.44 18.77 -2.27
C GLU A 146 -12.61 17.89 -1.33
N LYS A 147 -11.54 17.33 -1.86
CA LYS A 147 -10.56 16.60 -1.05
C LYS A 147 -9.65 17.60 -0.35
N ASN A 148 -9.73 17.60 0.97
CA ASN A 148 -8.86 18.40 1.81
C ASN A 148 -7.92 17.49 2.60
N GLY A 149 -6.63 17.79 2.56
CA GLY A 149 -5.65 17.18 3.44
C GLY A 149 -5.72 17.82 4.84
N MET A 150 -5.69 16.99 5.87
CA MET A 150 -5.61 17.43 7.26
C MET A 150 -4.38 16.81 7.91
N ILE A 151 -3.53 17.65 8.47
CA ILE A 151 -2.50 17.21 9.42
C ILE A 151 -3.12 17.22 10.80
N ARG A 152 -3.20 16.07 11.44
CA ARG A 152 -3.64 15.95 12.84
C ARG A 152 -2.43 15.77 13.71
N ILE A 153 -2.32 16.61 14.72
CA ILE A 153 -1.30 16.52 15.73
C ILE A 153 -2.01 16.06 16.99
N PHE A 154 -1.58 14.95 17.53
CA PHE A 154 -2.05 14.45 18.80
C PHE A 154 -0.99 14.79 19.83
N TYR A 155 -1.42 15.48 20.86
CA TYR A 155 -0.62 15.90 21.98
C TYR A 155 -1.11 15.12 23.19
N ASP A 156 -0.23 14.38 23.83
CA ASP A 156 -0.53 13.65 25.07
C ASP A 156 0.28 14.31 26.19
N GLY A 157 -0.40 15.14 26.97
CA GLY A 157 0.15 15.90 28.08
C GLY A 157 -0.13 15.27 29.43
#